data_efbdcf450d3d4039d663d4c27611b2b0
#
_entry.id   efbdcf450d3d4039d663d4c27611b2b0
#
_cell.length_a   1.000
_cell.length_b   1.000
_cell.length_c   1.000
_cell.angle_alpha   90.00
_cell.angle_beta   90.00
_cell.angle_gamma   90.00
#
_symmetry.space_group_name_H-M   'P 1'
#
loop_
_entity.id
_entity.type
_entity.pdbx_description
1 polymer ?
#
loop_
_entity_poly.entity_id
_entity_poly.type
_entity_poly.pdbx_seq_one_letter_code
_entity_poly.pdbx_strand_id
1 'polypeptide(L)'
;MNKNLLFRSIPKVDILLEEQEIQDLIDVYGREFVMDVIREEMDALRTFIGKCEEEEKAKAQIGMLTQNIKRHAGKLHEPNMKMVINGTGTVLHTNLGRAPISKEHVERLAGIVSGYSNLEYNLEAGARGERYSHFEKLLCKLTGAEAAMAVNNNAAAVMLILSSMAKGGEVVVSRGELVEIGGKFRIPDVMEQSGASLVEVGTTNKTHYSDYEEAITEETKALLKVHTSNYRIVGFTETVTIDELIPIAQEHDIPIIEDLGSGVLIDLSKYGLTYEPTVQDSIRKGADVVCFSGDKLLGGPQAGIIIGKKKYIDQMKKNQLTRALRIDKFTAAALELVLQEYLSEEKAIQNLPVLRMITECKADVEKRARSLKRILQNAHLAATIGMEPCESQIGGGSLPLERIPSMAVTIKPENISVPKLEEEMRHLSMPIIPRTANDTIYLDVRTIESCYFKKIAEMLGELL
;
A
#
# COMPACT_ATOMS: atom_id res chain seq x y z
N MET A 1 -51.54 -8.30 -14.55
CA MET A 1 -50.75 -9.23 -13.74
C MET A 1 -51.41 -9.53 -12.41
N ASN A 2 -51.61 -10.80 -12.06
CA ASN A 2 -52.20 -11.16 -10.76
C ASN A 2 -51.07 -11.39 -9.73
N LYS A 3 -50.72 -10.35 -8.99
CA LYS A 3 -49.61 -10.40 -8.00
C LYS A 3 -49.83 -11.47 -6.92
N ASN A 4 -51.08 -11.72 -6.53
CA ASN A 4 -51.37 -12.75 -5.51
C ASN A 4 -51.01 -14.18 -5.97
N LEU A 5 -51.18 -14.48 -7.26
CA LEU A 5 -50.75 -15.78 -7.83
C LEU A 5 -49.23 -15.90 -7.85
N LEU A 6 -48.52 -14.83 -8.18
CA LEU A 6 -47.04 -14.82 -8.18
C LEU A 6 -46.47 -14.97 -6.76
N PHE A 7 -47.05 -14.31 -5.76
CA PHE A 7 -46.60 -14.53 -4.36
C PHE A 7 -46.83 -15.97 -3.88
N ARG A 8 -47.92 -16.60 -4.35
CA ARG A 8 -48.18 -18.02 -4.03
C ARG A 8 -47.25 -19.00 -4.75
N SER A 9 -46.66 -18.60 -5.87
CA SER A 9 -45.72 -19.44 -6.64
C SER A 9 -44.27 -19.32 -6.12
N ILE A 10 -43.98 -18.48 -5.13
CA ILE A 10 -42.68 -18.46 -4.45
C ILE A 10 -42.52 -19.78 -3.67
N PRO A 11 -41.46 -20.55 -3.86
CA PRO A 11 -41.20 -21.77 -3.11
C PRO A 11 -41.22 -21.49 -1.59
N LYS A 12 -41.78 -22.43 -0.82
CA LYS A 12 -41.70 -22.37 0.64
C LYS A 12 -40.26 -22.70 1.09
N VAL A 13 -39.86 -22.20 2.23
CA VAL A 13 -38.53 -22.45 2.81
C VAL A 13 -38.25 -23.94 2.95
N ASP A 14 -39.25 -24.72 3.40
CA ASP A 14 -39.08 -26.18 3.57
C ASP A 14 -38.77 -26.89 2.22
N ILE A 15 -39.38 -26.45 1.13
CA ILE A 15 -39.12 -26.98 -0.22
C ILE A 15 -37.70 -26.61 -0.68
N LEU A 16 -37.30 -25.37 -0.48
CA LEU A 16 -35.93 -24.94 -0.81
C LEU A 16 -34.89 -25.72 -0.02
N LEU A 17 -35.16 -26.03 1.23
CA LEU A 17 -34.26 -26.84 2.07
C LEU A 17 -34.15 -28.29 1.62
N GLU A 18 -35.08 -28.82 0.82
CA GLU A 18 -35.01 -30.16 0.23
C GLU A 18 -34.18 -30.19 -1.06
N GLU A 19 -33.90 -29.06 -1.67
CA GLU A 19 -33.08 -28.95 -2.87
C GLU A 19 -31.62 -29.32 -2.60
N GLN A 20 -31.03 -30.18 -3.43
CA GLN A 20 -29.65 -30.63 -3.25
C GLN A 20 -28.66 -29.45 -3.24
N GLU A 21 -28.85 -28.45 -4.11
CA GLU A 21 -27.99 -27.27 -4.15
C GLU A 21 -28.01 -26.46 -2.84
N ILE A 22 -29.15 -26.41 -2.16
CA ILE A 22 -29.27 -25.75 -0.86
C ILE A 22 -28.66 -26.62 0.26
N GLN A 23 -28.79 -27.93 0.19
CA GLN A 23 -28.12 -28.84 1.12
C GLN A 23 -26.59 -28.73 1.01
N ASP A 24 -26.08 -28.68 -0.21
CA ASP A 24 -24.63 -28.46 -0.46
C ASP A 24 -24.13 -27.13 0.17
N LEU A 25 -24.95 -26.06 0.12
CA LEU A 25 -24.62 -24.81 0.79
C LEU A 25 -24.65 -24.96 2.33
N ILE A 26 -25.62 -25.70 2.86
CA ILE A 26 -25.72 -25.97 4.31
C ILE A 26 -24.49 -26.73 4.82
N ASP A 27 -24.02 -27.71 4.05
CA ASP A 27 -22.84 -28.50 4.39
C ASP A 27 -21.56 -27.63 4.43
N VAL A 28 -21.48 -26.63 3.52
CA VAL A 28 -20.31 -25.73 3.42
C VAL A 28 -20.38 -24.61 4.43
N TYR A 29 -21.53 -23.94 4.58
CA TYR A 29 -21.66 -22.67 5.29
C TYR A 29 -22.41 -22.78 6.63
N GLY A 30 -23.08 -23.90 6.89
CA GLY A 30 -23.92 -24.10 8.06
C GLY A 30 -25.37 -23.66 7.86
N ARG A 31 -26.29 -24.38 8.51
CA ARG A 31 -27.73 -24.21 8.31
C ARG A 31 -28.24 -22.81 8.68
N GLU A 32 -27.77 -22.23 9.77
CA GLU A 32 -28.23 -20.93 10.27
C GLU A 32 -27.92 -19.81 9.25
N PHE A 33 -26.68 -19.77 8.75
CA PHE A 33 -26.26 -18.82 7.74
C PHE A 33 -27.08 -18.95 6.45
N VAL A 34 -27.27 -20.18 5.93
CA VAL A 34 -28.04 -20.40 4.69
C VAL A 34 -29.51 -20.01 4.88
N MET A 35 -30.10 -20.26 6.05
CA MET A 35 -31.47 -19.83 6.38
C MET A 35 -31.62 -18.31 6.36
N ASP A 36 -30.64 -17.56 6.81
CA ASP A 36 -30.68 -16.08 6.78
C ASP A 36 -30.59 -15.60 5.34
N VAL A 37 -29.69 -16.15 4.52
CA VAL A 37 -29.61 -15.83 3.08
C VAL A 37 -30.93 -16.15 2.34
N ILE A 38 -31.54 -17.29 2.63
CA ILE A 38 -32.87 -17.66 2.07
C ILE A 38 -33.89 -16.59 2.40
N ARG A 39 -33.98 -16.15 3.65
CA ARG A 39 -34.94 -15.10 4.09
C ARG A 39 -34.70 -13.80 3.36
N GLU A 40 -33.45 -13.35 3.27
CA GLU A 40 -33.09 -12.11 2.60
C GLU A 40 -33.45 -12.15 1.11
N GLU A 41 -33.12 -13.23 0.38
CA GLU A 41 -33.46 -13.37 -1.03
C GLU A 41 -34.97 -13.51 -1.27
N MET A 42 -35.69 -14.20 -0.42
CA MET A 42 -37.17 -14.25 -0.48
C MET A 42 -37.82 -12.89 -0.25
N ASP A 43 -37.31 -12.09 0.65
CA ASP A 43 -37.82 -10.73 0.93
C ASP A 43 -37.47 -9.76 -0.21
N ALA A 44 -36.26 -9.88 -0.80
CA ALA A 44 -35.89 -9.17 -2.01
C ALA A 44 -36.80 -9.53 -3.19
N LEU A 45 -37.07 -10.82 -3.40
CA LEU A 45 -37.97 -11.31 -4.43
C LEU A 45 -39.42 -10.81 -4.23
N ARG A 46 -39.95 -10.85 -3.01
CA ARG A 46 -41.27 -10.27 -2.67
C ARG A 46 -41.34 -8.78 -2.99
N THR A 47 -40.30 -8.05 -2.64
CA THR A 47 -40.19 -6.62 -2.93
C THR A 47 -40.19 -6.36 -4.44
N PHE A 48 -39.41 -7.16 -5.18
CA PHE A 48 -39.35 -7.07 -6.63
C PHE A 48 -40.74 -7.33 -7.27
N ILE A 49 -41.42 -8.45 -6.92
CA ILE A 49 -42.77 -8.77 -7.42
C ILE A 49 -43.76 -7.66 -7.09
N GLY A 50 -43.65 -7.06 -5.90
CA GLY A 50 -44.54 -5.95 -5.47
C GLY A 50 -44.43 -4.71 -6.40
N LYS A 51 -43.23 -4.45 -6.95
CA LYS A 51 -42.96 -3.30 -7.84
C LYS A 51 -43.01 -3.65 -9.32
N CYS A 52 -42.87 -4.93 -9.70
CA CYS A 52 -42.84 -5.39 -11.09
C CYS A 52 -44.23 -5.25 -11.74
N GLU A 53 -44.26 -4.80 -12.99
CA GLU A 53 -45.47 -4.71 -13.81
C GLU A 53 -45.58 -5.80 -14.88
N GLU A 54 -44.48 -6.53 -15.15
CA GLU A 54 -44.39 -7.56 -16.17
C GLU A 54 -44.38 -8.96 -15.54
N GLU A 55 -45.40 -9.77 -15.88
CA GLU A 55 -45.57 -11.13 -15.32
C GLU A 55 -44.45 -12.07 -15.69
N GLU A 56 -43.96 -12.03 -16.91
CA GLU A 56 -42.86 -12.87 -17.42
C GLU A 56 -41.54 -12.61 -16.64
N LYS A 57 -41.23 -11.33 -16.37
CA LYS A 57 -40.04 -10.98 -15.58
C LYS A 57 -40.15 -11.46 -14.14
N ALA A 58 -41.35 -11.38 -13.55
CA ALA A 58 -41.58 -11.86 -12.20
C ALA A 58 -41.41 -13.39 -12.11
N LYS A 59 -41.97 -14.14 -13.09
CA LYS A 59 -41.79 -15.61 -13.16
C LYS A 59 -40.33 -16.01 -13.36
N ALA A 60 -39.61 -15.31 -14.23
CA ALA A 60 -38.17 -15.57 -14.43
C ALA A 60 -37.37 -15.38 -13.12
N GLN A 61 -37.63 -14.34 -12.34
CA GLN A 61 -36.97 -14.11 -11.06
C GLN A 61 -37.31 -15.18 -10.01
N ILE A 62 -38.56 -15.66 -9.98
CA ILE A 62 -38.92 -16.79 -9.12
C ILE A 62 -38.12 -18.05 -9.51
N GLY A 63 -37.98 -18.35 -10.79
CA GLY A 63 -37.18 -19.48 -11.27
C GLY A 63 -35.68 -19.37 -10.99
N MET A 64 -35.18 -18.17 -10.73
CA MET A 64 -33.78 -17.92 -10.41
C MET A 64 -33.50 -17.88 -8.89
N LEU A 65 -34.49 -18.12 -8.04
CA LEU A 65 -34.35 -17.94 -6.58
C LEU A 65 -33.20 -18.76 -5.99
N THR A 66 -33.12 -20.04 -6.28
CA THR A 66 -32.07 -20.94 -5.80
C THR A 66 -30.68 -20.49 -6.26
N GLN A 67 -30.55 -20.07 -7.52
CA GLN A 67 -29.30 -19.53 -8.04
C GLN A 67 -28.93 -18.20 -7.38
N ASN A 68 -29.90 -17.34 -7.08
CA ASN A 68 -29.66 -16.11 -6.36
C ASN A 68 -29.19 -16.38 -4.93
N ILE A 69 -29.83 -17.31 -4.20
CA ILE A 69 -29.40 -17.76 -2.88
C ILE A 69 -27.96 -18.25 -2.92
N LYS A 70 -27.63 -19.12 -3.89
CA LYS A 70 -26.27 -19.66 -4.06
C LYS A 70 -25.24 -18.56 -4.30
N ARG A 71 -25.54 -17.62 -5.20
CA ARG A 71 -24.67 -16.47 -5.50
C ARG A 71 -24.51 -15.56 -4.29
N HIS A 72 -25.59 -15.28 -3.53
CA HIS A 72 -25.56 -14.44 -2.35
C HIS A 72 -24.76 -15.08 -1.22
N ALA A 73 -25.00 -16.36 -0.93
CA ALA A 73 -24.23 -17.13 0.06
C ALA A 73 -22.73 -17.14 -0.27
N GLY A 74 -22.38 -17.44 -1.53
CA GLY A 74 -20.99 -17.39 -2.00
C GLY A 74 -20.37 -16.01 -1.83
N LYS A 75 -21.08 -14.94 -2.23
CA LYS A 75 -20.59 -13.56 -2.12
C LYS A 75 -20.36 -13.10 -0.68
N LEU A 76 -21.23 -13.48 0.27
CA LEU A 76 -21.08 -13.15 1.69
C LEU A 76 -19.90 -13.90 2.33
N HIS A 77 -19.59 -15.09 1.83
CA HIS A 77 -18.49 -15.92 2.35
C HIS A 77 -17.12 -15.56 1.74
N GLU A 78 -17.11 -14.95 0.55
CA GLU A 78 -15.88 -14.48 -0.06
C GLU A 78 -15.30 -13.28 0.71
N PRO A 79 -13.97 -13.23 0.91
CA PRO A 79 -13.32 -12.03 1.44
C PRO A 79 -13.61 -10.81 0.56
N ASN A 80 -13.97 -9.67 1.17
CA ASN A 80 -14.13 -8.41 0.44
C ASN A 80 -12.80 -7.89 -0.12
N MET A 81 -11.69 -8.12 0.59
CA MET A 81 -10.36 -7.78 0.11
C MET A 81 -9.92 -8.82 -0.91
N LYS A 82 -9.68 -8.38 -2.14
CA LYS A 82 -9.28 -9.24 -3.27
C LYS A 82 -7.94 -8.79 -3.85
N MET A 83 -7.18 -9.75 -4.34
CA MET A 83 -6.02 -9.44 -5.16
C MET A 83 -6.52 -8.88 -6.50
N VAL A 84 -5.86 -7.81 -6.97
CA VAL A 84 -6.19 -7.14 -8.23
C VAL A 84 -4.97 -7.09 -9.15
N ILE A 85 -5.20 -7.07 -10.46
CA ILE A 85 -4.15 -6.87 -11.46
C ILE A 85 -4.02 -5.37 -11.69
N ASN A 86 -2.87 -4.82 -11.35
CA ASN A 86 -2.56 -3.41 -11.54
C ASN A 86 -2.05 -3.17 -12.96
N GLY A 87 -2.93 -2.73 -13.85
CA GLY A 87 -2.60 -2.30 -15.22
C GLY A 87 -2.36 -0.79 -15.37
N THR A 88 -2.35 -0.02 -14.27
CA THR A 88 -2.24 1.43 -14.31
C THR A 88 -0.83 1.96 -14.62
N GLY A 89 0.21 1.17 -14.35
CA GLY A 89 1.61 1.60 -14.44
C GLY A 89 2.07 2.46 -13.25
N THR A 90 1.24 2.61 -12.19
CA THR A 90 1.66 3.26 -10.95
C THR A 90 2.15 2.17 -9.99
N VAL A 91 3.45 2.11 -9.71
CA VAL A 91 4.09 1.03 -8.94
C VAL A 91 3.59 1.01 -7.50
N LEU A 92 3.70 2.14 -6.77
CA LEU A 92 3.22 2.32 -5.40
C LEU A 92 1.81 2.91 -5.40
N HIS A 93 0.85 2.23 -6.04
CA HIS A 93 -0.51 2.75 -6.15
C HIS A 93 -1.20 2.75 -4.80
N THR A 94 -1.49 3.93 -4.26
CA THR A 94 -2.01 4.13 -2.89
C THR A 94 -3.29 3.32 -2.62
N ASN A 95 -4.24 3.33 -3.57
CA ASN A 95 -5.53 2.65 -3.40
C ASN A 95 -5.44 1.14 -3.68
N LEU A 96 -4.32 0.64 -4.20
CA LEU A 96 -4.10 -0.79 -4.49
C LEU A 96 -3.11 -1.44 -3.52
N GLY A 97 -2.91 -0.85 -2.33
CA GLY A 97 -2.11 -1.45 -1.26
C GLY A 97 -0.62 -1.13 -1.31
N ARG A 98 -0.17 -0.23 -2.20
CA ARG A 98 1.25 0.18 -2.37
C ARG A 98 2.19 -0.97 -2.70
N ALA A 99 3.19 -1.26 -1.84
CA ALA A 99 4.23 -2.25 -2.11
C ALA A 99 3.67 -3.69 -2.05
N PRO A 100 3.69 -4.46 -3.14
CA PRO A 100 3.38 -5.88 -3.09
C PRO A 100 4.55 -6.66 -2.49
N ILE A 101 4.23 -7.71 -1.74
CA ILE A 101 5.20 -8.66 -1.18
C ILE A 101 5.39 -9.81 -2.19
N SER A 102 6.63 -10.29 -2.38
CA SER A 102 6.89 -11.38 -3.31
C SER A 102 6.22 -12.68 -2.86
N LYS A 103 5.86 -13.53 -3.83
CA LYS A 103 5.21 -14.82 -3.54
C LYS A 103 6.07 -15.69 -2.61
N GLU A 104 7.38 -15.71 -2.82
CA GLU A 104 8.32 -16.45 -1.98
C GLU A 104 8.28 -15.95 -0.52
N HIS A 105 8.27 -14.62 -0.32
CA HIS A 105 8.15 -14.06 1.03
C HIS A 105 6.78 -14.38 1.66
N VAL A 106 5.69 -14.38 0.89
CA VAL A 106 4.36 -14.78 1.39
C VAL A 106 4.34 -16.24 1.84
N GLU A 107 4.97 -17.16 1.08
CA GLU A 107 5.06 -18.57 1.45
C GLU A 107 5.89 -18.76 2.75
N ARG A 108 7.03 -18.08 2.88
CA ARG A 108 7.83 -18.07 4.12
C ARG A 108 7.07 -17.46 5.29
N LEU A 109 6.38 -16.34 5.05
CA LEU A 109 5.54 -15.68 6.05
C LEU A 109 4.44 -16.62 6.54
N ALA A 110 3.72 -17.29 5.65
CA ALA A 110 2.69 -18.26 6.00
C ALA A 110 3.22 -19.35 6.94
N GLY A 111 4.45 -19.86 6.70
CA GLY A 111 5.11 -20.82 7.58
C GLY A 111 5.35 -20.28 9.01
N ILE A 112 5.66 -18.99 9.14
CA ILE A 112 5.93 -18.36 10.46
C ILE A 112 4.62 -18.07 11.20
N VAL A 113 3.58 -17.59 10.49
CA VAL A 113 2.38 -17.03 11.14
C VAL A 113 1.27 -18.05 11.34
N SER A 114 1.31 -19.20 10.68
CA SER A 114 0.32 -20.27 10.79
C SER A 114 0.37 -21.02 12.15
N GLY A 115 1.45 -20.84 12.91
CA GLY A 115 1.63 -21.44 14.22
C GLY A 115 2.01 -20.43 15.31
N TYR A 116 2.47 -20.97 16.43
CA TYR A 116 3.15 -20.17 17.44
C TYR A 116 4.50 -19.71 16.94
N SER A 117 4.93 -18.51 17.32
CA SER A 117 6.20 -17.93 16.96
C SER A 117 6.92 -17.33 18.16
N ASN A 118 8.21 -17.13 18.04
CA ASN A 118 9.05 -16.52 19.07
C ASN A 118 8.98 -14.98 19.09
N LEU A 119 7.88 -14.38 18.65
CA LEU A 119 7.72 -12.93 18.49
C LEU A 119 8.22 -12.10 19.69
N GLU A 120 7.94 -12.54 20.92
CA GLU A 120 8.42 -11.92 22.16
C GLU A 120 9.08 -12.99 23.07
N TYR A 121 9.78 -13.95 22.46
CA TYR A 121 10.49 -15.00 23.18
C TYR A 121 11.93 -15.16 22.66
N ASN A 122 12.90 -15.01 23.54
CA ASN A 122 14.30 -15.23 23.23
C ASN A 122 14.60 -16.72 23.34
N LEU A 123 14.83 -17.40 22.19
CA LEU A 123 15.08 -18.85 22.14
C LEU A 123 16.40 -19.25 22.81
N GLU A 124 17.43 -18.41 22.77
CA GLU A 124 18.73 -18.68 23.37
C GLU A 124 18.67 -18.56 24.90
N ALA A 125 18.00 -17.52 25.39
CA ALA A 125 17.89 -17.26 26.83
C ALA A 125 16.77 -18.05 27.51
N GLY A 126 15.84 -18.64 26.76
CA GLY A 126 14.66 -19.30 27.30
C GLY A 126 13.73 -18.36 28.08
N ALA A 127 13.70 -17.06 27.74
CA ALA A 127 13.03 -16.02 28.48
C ALA A 127 12.28 -15.05 27.54
N ARG A 128 11.51 -14.13 28.13
CA ARG A 128 10.85 -13.06 27.38
C ARG A 128 11.87 -12.22 26.61
N GLY A 129 11.60 -12.03 25.32
CA GLY A 129 12.36 -11.18 24.41
C GLY A 129 11.59 -9.94 23.99
N GLU A 130 12.24 -9.14 23.14
CA GLU A 130 11.66 -7.97 22.52
C GLU A 130 11.31 -8.24 21.06
N ARG A 131 10.18 -7.73 20.61
CA ARG A 131 9.68 -7.86 19.23
C ARG A 131 10.65 -7.27 18.20
N TYR A 132 11.33 -6.19 18.55
CA TYR A 132 12.27 -5.51 17.65
C TYR A 132 13.55 -6.31 17.39
N SER A 133 13.92 -7.24 18.26
CA SER A 133 15.14 -8.04 18.14
C SER A 133 15.22 -8.84 16.82
N HIS A 134 14.08 -9.12 16.17
CA HIS A 134 14.03 -9.85 14.91
C HIS A 134 14.61 -9.06 13.73
N PHE A 135 14.48 -7.73 13.74
CA PHE A 135 14.89 -6.90 12.60
C PHE A 135 15.82 -5.73 12.99
N GLU A 136 15.96 -5.38 14.27
CA GLU A 136 16.80 -4.26 14.72
C GLU A 136 18.26 -4.42 14.25
N LYS A 137 18.86 -5.60 14.44
CA LYS A 137 20.24 -5.86 14.02
C LYS A 137 20.45 -5.72 12.51
N LEU A 138 19.45 -6.13 11.72
CA LEU A 138 19.49 -5.98 10.26
C LEU A 138 19.40 -4.51 9.87
N LEU A 139 18.47 -3.75 10.45
CA LEU A 139 18.35 -2.31 10.20
C LEU A 139 19.63 -1.57 10.57
N CYS A 140 20.19 -1.81 11.75
CA CYS A 140 21.46 -1.19 12.16
C CYS A 140 22.61 -1.53 11.19
N LYS A 141 22.71 -2.79 10.77
CA LYS A 141 23.72 -3.22 9.80
C LYS A 141 23.57 -2.54 8.43
N LEU A 142 22.33 -2.41 7.95
CA LEU A 142 22.03 -1.84 6.63
C LEU A 142 22.14 -0.32 6.60
N THR A 143 21.88 0.36 7.72
CA THR A 143 21.77 1.81 7.76
C THR A 143 22.94 2.52 8.47
N GLY A 144 23.67 1.80 9.31
CA GLY A 144 24.72 2.35 10.17
C GLY A 144 24.17 3.00 11.45
N ALA A 145 22.87 2.89 11.73
CA ALA A 145 22.28 3.38 12.97
C ALA A 145 22.69 2.56 14.20
N GLU A 146 22.66 3.15 15.39
CA GLU A 146 23.00 2.48 16.65
C GLU A 146 21.87 1.57 17.16
N ALA A 147 20.61 1.96 16.90
CA ALA A 147 19.42 1.23 17.31
C ALA A 147 18.25 1.47 16.34
N ALA A 148 17.26 0.58 16.38
CA ALA A 148 16.08 0.69 15.55
C ALA A 148 14.83 0.13 16.25
N MET A 149 13.66 0.61 15.81
CA MET A 149 12.36 0.06 16.17
C MET A 149 11.36 0.27 15.03
N ALA A 150 10.20 -0.33 15.12
CA ALA A 150 9.13 -0.13 14.15
C ALA A 150 7.76 0.00 14.84
N VAL A 151 6.90 0.83 14.27
CA VAL A 151 5.51 1.08 14.67
C VAL A 151 4.58 0.90 13.45
N ASN A 152 3.27 1.02 13.63
CA ASN A 152 2.24 0.68 12.64
C ASN A 152 2.40 1.38 11.28
N ASN A 153 2.85 2.63 11.25
CA ASN A 153 3.07 3.43 10.05
C ASN A 153 3.94 4.65 10.37
N ASN A 154 4.35 5.39 9.33
CA ASN A 154 5.25 6.52 9.51
C ASN A 154 4.61 7.70 10.27
N ALA A 155 3.30 7.92 10.16
CA ALA A 155 2.60 8.92 10.97
C ALA A 155 2.71 8.62 12.47
N ALA A 156 2.54 7.34 12.84
CA ALA A 156 2.76 6.88 14.21
C ALA A 156 4.22 7.02 14.66
N ALA A 157 5.18 6.85 13.73
CA ALA A 157 6.60 7.08 14.02
C ALA A 157 6.87 8.54 14.37
N VAL A 158 6.43 9.50 13.56
CA VAL A 158 6.57 10.93 13.82
C VAL A 158 5.92 11.31 15.15
N MET A 159 4.69 10.85 15.40
CA MET A 159 3.99 11.09 16.67
C MET A 159 4.76 10.54 17.88
N LEU A 160 5.30 9.32 17.78
CA LEU A 160 6.08 8.70 18.86
C LEU A 160 7.39 9.44 19.11
N ILE A 161 8.11 9.82 18.06
CA ILE A 161 9.34 10.59 18.13
C ILE A 161 9.09 11.91 18.88
N LEU A 162 8.15 12.71 18.39
CA LEU A 162 7.84 14.02 18.95
C LEU A 162 7.32 13.92 20.40
N SER A 163 6.42 12.99 20.69
CA SER A 163 5.91 12.80 22.06
C SER A 163 6.96 12.27 23.04
N SER A 164 8.02 11.63 22.54
CA SER A 164 9.11 11.13 23.39
C SER A 164 10.21 12.16 23.58
N MET A 165 10.53 12.96 22.56
CA MET A 165 11.72 13.82 22.55
C MET A 165 11.41 15.29 22.74
N ALA A 166 10.20 15.75 22.37
CA ALA A 166 9.89 17.17 22.30
C ALA A 166 8.62 17.60 23.08
N LYS A 167 8.01 16.67 23.83
CA LYS A 167 6.79 16.98 24.59
C LYS A 167 6.99 18.16 25.56
N GLY A 168 6.13 19.18 25.44
CA GLY A 168 6.18 20.39 26.27
C GLY A 168 7.25 21.39 25.86
N GLY A 169 7.92 21.20 24.71
CA GLY A 169 8.89 22.12 24.16
C GLY A 169 8.68 22.40 22.69
N GLU A 170 9.59 23.15 22.10
CA GLU A 170 9.52 23.65 20.74
C GLU A 170 10.27 22.72 19.76
N VAL A 171 9.73 22.62 18.54
CA VAL A 171 10.37 21.94 17.41
C VAL A 171 10.42 22.89 16.23
N VAL A 172 11.64 23.18 15.77
CA VAL A 172 11.88 24.09 14.66
C VAL A 172 11.80 23.33 13.32
N VAL A 173 10.97 23.82 12.40
CA VAL A 173 10.71 23.20 11.10
C VAL A 173 10.66 24.29 10.01
N SER A 174 11.24 24.00 8.84
CA SER A 174 11.06 24.88 7.67
C SER A 174 9.60 24.95 7.23
N ARG A 175 9.10 26.15 6.98
CA ARG A 175 7.74 26.36 6.45
C ARG A 175 7.52 25.64 5.10
N GLY A 176 8.56 25.53 4.26
CA GLY A 176 8.53 24.75 3.02
C GLY A 176 8.43 23.24 3.21
N GLU A 177 8.58 22.73 4.43
CA GLU A 177 8.54 21.31 4.78
C GLU A 177 7.26 20.91 5.56
N LEU A 178 6.32 21.84 5.77
CA LEU A 178 5.03 21.58 6.40
C LEU A 178 4.09 20.90 5.42
N VAL A 179 4.27 19.60 5.27
CA VAL A 179 3.55 18.80 4.29
C VAL A 179 2.17 18.34 4.80
N GLU A 180 1.22 18.22 3.87
CA GLU A 180 0.02 17.40 4.04
C GLU A 180 0.18 16.12 3.21
N ILE A 181 -0.01 14.96 3.86
CA ILE A 181 0.01 13.64 3.23
C ILE A 181 -1.44 13.11 3.21
N GLY A 182 -1.71 12.10 2.39
CA GLY A 182 -3.06 11.53 2.22
C GLY A 182 -3.83 11.30 3.54
N GLY A 183 -5.14 11.60 3.53
CA GLY A 183 -6.00 11.47 4.71
C GLY A 183 -5.94 12.64 5.69
N LYS A 184 -5.50 13.81 5.25
CA LYS A 184 -5.37 15.03 6.07
C LYS A 184 -4.31 14.93 7.18
N PHE A 185 -3.31 14.07 7.02
CA PHE A 185 -2.15 14.06 7.90
C PHE A 185 -1.29 15.31 7.64
N ARG A 186 -1.20 16.21 8.60
CA ARG A 186 -0.44 17.46 8.55
C ARG A 186 0.60 17.48 9.65
N ILE A 187 1.81 17.88 9.34
CA ILE A 187 2.88 18.00 10.33
C ILE A 187 2.48 18.90 11.53
N PRO A 188 1.88 20.10 11.33
CA PRO A 188 1.43 20.91 12.46
C PRO A 188 0.44 20.20 13.39
N ASP A 189 -0.55 19.49 12.82
CA ASP A 189 -1.59 18.82 13.61
C ASP A 189 -0.99 17.66 14.44
N VAL A 190 -0.05 16.91 13.85
CA VAL A 190 0.65 15.83 14.55
C VAL A 190 1.55 16.38 15.65
N MET A 191 2.20 17.50 15.43
CA MET A 191 3.05 18.16 16.41
C MET A 191 2.23 18.59 17.62
N GLU A 192 1.10 19.25 17.41
CA GLU A 192 0.17 19.63 18.48
C GLU A 192 -0.32 18.40 19.27
N GLN A 193 -0.75 17.34 18.56
CA GLN A 193 -1.21 16.10 19.20
C GLN A 193 -0.11 15.36 19.98
N SER A 194 1.15 15.53 19.59
CA SER A 194 2.29 14.95 20.31
C SER A 194 2.63 15.71 21.59
N GLY A 195 2.07 16.91 21.76
CA GLY A 195 2.32 17.83 22.86
C GLY A 195 3.59 18.67 22.67
N ALA A 196 4.11 18.77 21.45
CA ALA A 196 5.19 19.68 21.07
C ALA A 196 4.61 20.96 20.44
N SER A 197 5.35 22.06 20.54
CA SER A 197 5.02 23.35 19.94
C SER A 197 5.77 23.52 18.62
N LEU A 198 5.07 23.90 17.56
CA LEU A 198 5.66 24.16 16.25
C LEU A 198 6.30 25.56 16.21
N VAL A 199 7.55 25.64 15.79
CA VAL A 199 8.23 26.90 15.44
C VAL A 199 8.58 26.84 13.94
N GLU A 200 7.86 27.64 13.15
CA GLU A 200 8.04 27.69 11.70
C GLU A 200 9.12 28.70 11.31
N VAL A 201 10.08 28.29 10.47
CA VAL A 201 11.16 29.16 9.98
C VAL A 201 11.16 29.30 8.47
N GLY A 202 11.71 30.41 8.00
CA GLY A 202 11.79 30.74 6.58
C GLY A 202 10.45 31.00 5.92
N THR A 203 10.37 30.73 4.63
CA THR A 203 9.18 30.91 3.79
C THR A 203 8.84 29.62 3.04
N THR A 204 7.76 29.61 2.26
CA THR A 204 7.32 28.44 1.46
C THR A 204 8.41 27.87 0.57
N ASN A 205 9.21 28.74 -0.06
CA ASN A 205 10.19 28.35 -1.07
C ASN A 205 11.64 28.57 -0.68
N LYS A 206 11.89 29.33 0.41
CA LYS A 206 13.25 29.60 0.87
C LYS A 206 13.35 29.56 2.39
N THR A 207 14.34 28.82 2.85
CA THR A 207 14.76 28.79 4.26
C THR A 207 16.27 28.84 4.30
N HIS A 208 16.81 29.78 5.07
CA HIS A 208 18.24 30.00 5.23
C HIS A 208 18.73 29.46 6.58
N TYR A 209 20.04 29.29 6.70
CA TYR A 209 20.68 28.88 7.94
C TYR A 209 20.34 29.82 9.11
N SER A 210 20.40 31.14 8.87
CA SER A 210 20.06 32.15 9.87
C SER A 210 18.63 32.03 10.39
N ASP A 211 17.68 31.58 9.57
CA ASP A 211 16.29 31.41 10.02
C ASP A 211 16.19 30.36 11.14
N TYR A 212 17.00 29.28 11.05
CA TYR A 212 17.09 28.30 12.13
C TYR A 212 17.81 28.80 13.35
N GLU A 213 18.96 29.49 13.15
CA GLU A 213 19.80 30.03 14.23
C GLU A 213 19.03 31.03 15.10
N GLU A 214 18.29 31.96 14.47
CA GLU A 214 17.49 32.99 15.15
C GLU A 214 16.27 32.44 15.89
N ALA A 215 15.78 31.25 15.49
CA ALA A 215 14.57 30.63 16.05
C ALA A 215 14.84 29.76 17.29
N ILE A 216 16.09 29.47 17.63
CA ILE A 216 16.42 28.63 18.77
C ILE A 216 16.25 29.37 20.07
N THR A 217 15.55 28.76 21.02
CA THR A 217 15.31 29.22 22.38
C THR A 217 15.69 28.16 23.40
N GLU A 218 15.63 28.46 24.68
CA GLU A 218 15.81 27.47 25.77
C GLU A 218 14.73 26.37 25.75
N GLU A 219 13.57 26.63 25.14
CA GLU A 219 12.47 25.69 25.01
C GLU A 219 12.63 24.75 23.77
N THR A 220 13.58 25.04 22.88
CA THR A 220 13.80 24.23 21.67
C THR A 220 14.32 22.83 22.04
N LYS A 221 13.62 21.77 21.61
CA LYS A 221 13.93 20.38 21.93
C LYS A 221 14.43 19.58 20.70
N ALA A 222 14.14 20.03 19.48
CA ALA A 222 14.60 19.37 18.27
C ALA A 222 14.54 20.29 17.05
N LEU A 223 15.37 19.99 16.05
CA LEU A 223 15.23 20.45 14.67
C LEU A 223 14.59 19.31 13.88
N LEU A 224 13.48 19.57 13.19
CA LEU A 224 12.81 18.58 12.36
C LEU A 224 13.00 18.91 10.88
N LYS A 225 13.54 17.96 10.14
CA LYS A 225 13.60 17.96 8.69
C LYS A 225 12.51 17.04 8.15
N VAL A 226 11.72 17.52 7.20
CA VAL A 226 10.71 16.70 6.52
C VAL A 226 11.02 16.66 5.03
N HIS A 227 11.35 15.48 4.55
CA HIS A 227 11.62 15.29 3.13
C HIS A 227 10.32 15.40 2.31
N THR A 228 10.31 16.32 1.33
CA THR A 228 9.14 16.58 0.48
C THR A 228 9.00 15.52 -0.60
N SER A 229 8.82 14.25 -0.18
CA SER A 229 8.76 13.09 -1.07
C SER A 229 7.53 13.07 -1.98
N ASN A 230 6.44 13.76 -1.60
CA ASN A 230 5.14 13.75 -2.28
C ASN A 230 4.86 14.98 -3.17
N TYR A 231 5.70 16.03 -3.09
CA TYR A 231 5.64 17.19 -3.97
C TYR A 231 7.03 17.78 -4.17
N ARG A 232 7.16 18.69 -5.13
CA ARG A 232 8.39 19.51 -5.31
C ARG A 232 8.02 20.95 -5.58
N ILE A 233 8.78 21.88 -4.96
CA ILE A 233 8.76 23.30 -5.30
C ILE A 233 9.87 23.51 -6.34
N VAL A 234 9.52 24.09 -7.48
CA VAL A 234 10.44 24.31 -8.60
C VAL A 234 10.58 25.81 -8.86
N GLY A 235 11.80 26.28 -9.09
CA GLY A 235 12.11 27.69 -9.36
C GLY A 235 13.13 28.25 -8.38
N PHE A 236 12.86 29.44 -7.87
CA PHE A 236 13.72 30.09 -6.88
C PHE A 236 13.52 29.48 -5.49
N THR A 237 14.21 28.37 -5.20
CA THR A 237 14.11 27.62 -3.95
C THR A 237 15.45 27.57 -3.25
N GLU A 238 15.42 27.52 -1.91
CA GLU A 238 16.58 27.32 -1.06
C GLU A 238 16.15 26.54 0.19
N THR A 239 16.89 25.51 0.55
CA THR A 239 16.61 24.64 1.70
C THR A 239 17.90 24.38 2.44
N VAL A 240 17.83 24.31 3.78
CA VAL A 240 18.96 23.95 4.62
C VAL A 240 19.03 22.45 4.73
N THR A 241 20.19 21.87 4.48
CA THR A 241 20.45 20.42 4.57
C THR A 241 20.75 19.99 6.00
N ILE A 242 20.73 18.67 6.27
CA ILE A 242 21.05 18.15 7.62
C ILE A 242 22.47 18.54 8.04
N ASP A 243 23.44 18.37 7.16
CA ASP A 243 24.84 18.67 7.41
C ASP A 243 25.07 20.17 7.70
N GLU A 244 24.29 21.05 7.10
CA GLU A 244 24.30 22.49 7.44
C GLU A 244 23.68 22.79 8.81
N LEU A 245 22.77 21.95 9.32
CA LEU A 245 22.16 22.11 10.63
C LEU A 245 23.02 21.58 11.78
N ILE A 246 24.02 20.72 11.50
CA ILE A 246 24.88 20.11 12.52
C ILE A 246 25.54 21.14 13.46
N PRO A 247 26.15 22.24 12.95
CA PRO A 247 26.76 23.23 13.85
C PRO A 247 25.77 23.78 14.87
N ILE A 248 24.57 24.19 14.45
CA ILE A 248 23.52 24.71 15.33
C ILE A 248 23.11 23.63 16.36
N ALA A 249 22.86 22.42 15.89
CA ALA A 249 22.43 21.31 16.74
C ALA A 249 23.46 20.98 17.84
N GLN A 250 24.75 21.02 17.48
CA GLN A 250 25.84 20.77 18.41
C GLN A 250 26.05 21.91 19.41
N GLU A 251 25.95 23.16 18.98
CA GLU A 251 26.09 24.33 19.84
C GLU A 251 25.05 24.37 20.96
N HIS A 252 23.81 23.99 20.63
CA HIS A 252 22.67 24.02 21.55
C HIS A 252 22.31 22.65 22.17
N ASP A 253 23.08 21.59 21.88
CA ASP A 253 22.84 20.19 22.32
C ASP A 253 21.40 19.70 22.01
N ILE A 254 20.87 20.03 20.84
CA ILE A 254 19.55 19.63 20.37
C ILE A 254 19.63 18.60 19.23
N PRO A 255 18.75 17.59 19.19
CA PRO A 255 18.78 16.56 18.15
C PRO A 255 18.22 17.05 16.84
N ILE A 256 18.73 16.49 15.74
CA ILE A 256 18.15 16.58 14.40
C ILE A 256 17.30 15.32 14.15
N ILE A 257 16.03 15.52 13.88
CA ILE A 257 15.07 14.47 13.50
C ILE A 257 14.79 14.61 12.00
N GLU A 258 14.80 13.50 11.24
CA GLU A 258 14.38 13.52 9.85
C GLU A 258 13.20 12.60 9.61
N ASP A 259 12.10 13.14 9.06
CA ASP A 259 11.05 12.37 8.42
C ASP A 259 11.38 12.23 6.93
N LEU A 260 12.03 11.11 6.57
CA LEU A 260 12.42 10.84 5.20
C LEU A 260 11.25 10.34 4.33
N GLY A 261 10.31 9.66 4.93
CA GLY A 261 9.07 9.19 4.29
C GLY A 261 9.26 8.08 3.27
N SER A 262 10.15 8.22 2.28
CA SER A 262 10.29 7.30 1.12
C SER A 262 10.88 5.94 1.47
N GLY A 263 11.83 5.88 2.41
CA GLY A 263 12.42 4.65 2.91
C GLY A 263 13.35 3.91 1.94
N VAL A 264 13.97 4.61 1.00
CA VAL A 264 14.90 3.99 0.06
C VAL A 264 16.24 3.64 0.73
N LEU A 265 16.70 2.39 0.52
CA LEU A 265 17.99 1.89 1.01
C LEU A 265 19.04 1.70 -0.10
N ILE A 266 18.66 1.91 -1.35
CA ILE A 266 19.54 1.73 -2.52
C ILE A 266 19.54 3.05 -3.29
N ASP A 267 20.72 3.48 -3.72
CA ASP A 267 20.84 4.63 -4.63
C ASP A 267 20.26 4.29 -6.01
N LEU A 268 19.03 4.78 -6.25
CA LEU A 268 18.27 4.53 -7.47
C LEU A 268 18.86 5.25 -8.70
N SER A 269 19.76 6.23 -8.51
CA SER A 269 20.42 6.92 -9.62
C SER A 269 21.32 5.99 -10.46
N LYS A 270 21.82 4.92 -9.85
CA LYS A 270 22.54 3.84 -10.54
C LYS A 270 21.71 3.13 -11.61
N TYR A 271 20.38 3.21 -11.48
CA TYR A 271 19.41 2.59 -12.39
C TYR A 271 18.72 3.60 -13.30
N GLY A 272 19.30 4.82 -13.41
CA GLY A 272 18.81 5.86 -14.32
C GLY A 272 17.62 6.67 -13.81
N LEU A 273 17.30 6.58 -12.51
CA LEU A 273 16.27 7.38 -11.85
C LEU A 273 16.85 8.63 -11.21
N THR A 274 16.00 9.60 -10.89
CA THR A 274 16.41 10.75 -10.09
C THR A 274 16.91 10.29 -8.72
N TYR A 275 18.01 10.90 -8.23
CA TYR A 275 18.51 10.63 -6.90
C TYR A 275 17.46 10.93 -5.83
N GLU A 276 17.18 9.95 -4.98
CA GLU A 276 16.36 10.07 -3.78
C GLU A 276 17.26 9.82 -2.57
N PRO A 277 17.27 10.68 -1.55
CA PRO A 277 18.11 10.50 -0.37
C PRO A 277 17.90 9.13 0.27
N THR A 278 18.99 8.40 0.48
CA THR A 278 18.91 7.10 1.16
C THR A 278 18.88 7.28 2.68
N VAL A 279 18.29 6.29 3.36
CA VAL A 279 18.26 6.27 4.82
C VAL A 279 19.69 6.32 5.42
N GLN A 280 20.65 5.66 4.75
CA GLN A 280 22.06 5.69 5.13
C GLN A 280 22.68 7.08 5.00
N ASP A 281 22.26 7.85 3.98
CA ASP A 281 22.75 9.22 3.79
C ASP A 281 22.34 10.13 4.95
N SER A 282 21.11 10.01 5.41
CA SER A 282 20.58 10.76 6.55
C SER A 282 21.39 10.51 7.81
N ILE A 283 21.69 9.23 8.12
CA ILE A 283 22.54 8.87 9.28
C ILE A 283 23.98 9.38 9.11
N ARG A 284 24.57 9.23 7.91
CA ARG A 284 25.93 9.71 7.63
C ARG A 284 26.05 11.24 7.71
N LYS A 285 25.01 11.94 7.32
CA LYS A 285 24.92 13.41 7.44
C LYS A 285 24.71 13.89 8.86
N GLY A 286 24.45 13.00 9.79
CA GLY A 286 24.40 13.32 11.23
C GLY A 286 23.01 13.49 11.81
N ALA A 287 21.95 13.03 11.13
CA ALA A 287 20.64 12.94 11.75
C ALA A 287 20.67 12.04 12.98
N ASP A 288 20.11 12.51 14.09
CA ASP A 288 20.05 11.76 15.34
C ASP A 288 18.98 10.68 15.34
N VAL A 289 17.85 10.97 14.68
CA VAL A 289 16.72 10.06 14.49
C VAL A 289 16.18 10.23 13.08
N VAL A 290 15.98 9.12 12.38
CA VAL A 290 15.35 9.09 11.05
C VAL A 290 14.15 8.18 11.10
N CYS A 291 13.03 8.59 10.49
CA CYS A 291 11.88 7.73 10.31
C CYS A 291 11.43 7.66 8.85
N PHE A 292 10.84 6.51 8.47
CA PHE A 292 10.43 6.25 7.10
C PHE A 292 9.38 5.13 7.01
N SER A 293 8.71 5.06 5.85
CA SER A 293 7.66 4.06 5.57
C SER A 293 8.24 2.74 5.06
N GLY A 294 7.72 1.62 5.58
CA GLY A 294 8.11 0.29 5.11
C GLY A 294 7.46 -0.10 3.77
N ASP A 295 6.26 0.42 3.47
CA ASP A 295 5.41 0.06 2.34
C ASP A 295 5.57 0.98 1.10
N LYS A 296 6.66 1.76 1.08
CA LYS A 296 7.04 2.59 -0.06
C LYS A 296 8.27 2.00 -0.78
N LEU A 297 9.33 2.80 -0.98
CA LEU A 297 10.53 2.37 -1.73
C LEU A 297 11.33 1.25 -1.03
N LEU A 298 11.14 1.05 0.28
CA LEU A 298 11.65 -0.13 0.95
C LEU A 298 11.05 -1.43 0.37
N GLY A 299 9.84 -1.39 -0.17
CA GLY A 299 9.18 -2.56 -0.76
C GLY A 299 8.72 -3.61 0.25
N GLY A 300 8.50 -3.20 1.51
CA GLY A 300 8.10 -4.05 2.63
C GLY A 300 6.64 -3.87 3.05
N PRO A 301 6.26 -4.39 4.22
CA PRO A 301 4.94 -4.21 4.79
C PRO A 301 4.74 -2.78 5.29
N GLN A 302 3.47 -2.38 5.49
CA GLN A 302 3.19 -1.12 6.17
C GLN A 302 3.81 -1.10 7.56
N ALA A 303 4.74 -0.18 7.77
CA ALA A 303 5.38 0.09 9.05
C ALA A 303 5.94 1.52 9.06
N GLY A 304 6.04 2.13 10.22
CA GLY A 304 6.88 3.30 10.47
C GLY A 304 8.18 2.82 11.11
N ILE A 305 9.26 2.86 10.37
CA ILE A 305 10.57 2.42 10.85
C ILE A 305 11.28 3.64 11.43
N ILE A 306 11.85 3.49 12.62
CA ILE A 306 12.58 4.53 13.33
C ILE A 306 13.97 3.99 13.62
N ILE A 307 15.00 4.71 13.19
CA ILE A 307 16.41 4.38 13.43
C ILE A 307 17.14 5.59 13.97
N GLY A 308 18.28 5.40 14.60
CA GLY A 308 19.13 6.50 15.03
C GLY A 308 19.99 6.17 16.24
N LYS A 309 20.33 7.22 17.02
CA LYS A 309 21.12 7.07 18.25
C LYS A 309 20.37 6.28 19.31
N LYS A 310 21.05 5.34 19.92
CA LYS A 310 20.47 4.40 20.89
C LYS A 310 19.74 5.11 22.03
N LYS A 311 20.28 6.23 22.53
CA LYS A 311 19.66 6.99 23.63
C LYS A 311 18.21 7.42 23.32
N TYR A 312 17.93 7.84 22.10
CA TYR A 312 16.59 8.28 21.68
C TYR A 312 15.65 7.10 21.40
N ILE A 313 16.17 6.05 20.75
CA ILE A 313 15.38 4.83 20.50
C ILE A 313 14.99 4.16 21.81
N ASP A 314 15.89 4.07 22.80
CA ASP A 314 15.58 3.52 24.13
C ASP A 314 14.55 4.37 24.89
N GLN A 315 14.54 5.69 24.70
CA GLN A 315 13.52 6.58 25.24
C GLN A 315 12.14 6.29 24.63
N MET A 316 12.07 6.16 23.32
CA MET A 316 10.83 5.80 22.60
C MET A 316 10.32 4.42 22.98
N LYS A 317 11.19 3.41 23.13
CA LYS A 317 10.80 2.06 23.59
C LYS A 317 10.13 2.08 24.96
N LYS A 318 10.44 3.06 25.82
CA LYS A 318 9.83 3.26 27.16
C LYS A 318 8.52 4.07 27.13
N ASN A 319 8.23 4.77 26.04
CA ASN A 319 7.01 5.57 25.93
C ASN A 319 5.78 4.66 25.90
N GLN A 320 4.72 5.01 26.64
CA GLN A 320 3.49 4.22 26.72
C GLN A 320 2.78 4.08 25.36
N LEU A 321 2.90 5.08 24.48
CA LEU A 321 2.38 5.04 23.11
C LEU A 321 2.95 3.86 22.30
N THR A 322 4.19 3.45 22.56
CA THR A 322 4.83 2.32 21.86
C THR A 322 3.99 1.05 21.96
N ARG A 323 3.28 0.83 23.08
CA ARG A 323 2.41 -0.32 23.23
C ARG A 323 1.16 -0.23 22.34
N ALA A 324 0.60 0.97 22.17
CA ALA A 324 -0.55 1.21 21.31
C ALA A 324 -0.19 1.19 19.82
N LEU A 325 1.02 1.63 19.48
CA LEU A 325 1.50 1.78 18.10
C LEU A 325 2.33 0.59 17.58
N ARG A 326 2.49 -0.48 18.37
CA ARG A 326 3.37 -1.60 18.01
C ARG A 326 2.85 -2.40 16.83
N ILE A 327 3.77 -2.87 15.99
CA ILE A 327 3.47 -3.77 14.88
C ILE A 327 3.06 -5.17 15.37
N ASP A 328 2.31 -5.90 14.57
CA ASP A 328 1.91 -7.29 14.83
C ASP A 328 2.96 -8.31 14.31
N LYS A 329 2.63 -9.62 14.44
CA LYS A 329 3.55 -10.69 14.02
C LYS A 329 3.70 -10.79 12.51
N PHE A 330 2.66 -10.44 11.73
CA PHE A 330 2.71 -10.48 10.27
C PHE A 330 3.67 -9.40 9.76
N THR A 331 3.49 -8.17 10.25
CA THR A 331 4.35 -7.04 9.91
C THR A 331 5.80 -7.28 10.33
N ALA A 332 6.03 -7.78 11.55
CA ALA A 332 7.39 -8.04 12.04
C ALA A 332 8.13 -9.09 11.20
N ALA A 333 7.46 -10.20 10.90
CA ALA A 333 8.05 -11.27 10.08
C ALA A 333 8.25 -10.84 8.62
N ALA A 334 7.27 -10.14 8.02
CA ALA A 334 7.41 -9.63 6.65
C ALA A 334 8.54 -8.60 6.53
N LEU A 335 8.69 -7.71 7.54
CA LEU A 335 9.77 -6.73 7.57
C LEU A 335 11.14 -7.40 7.65
N GLU A 336 11.30 -8.41 8.52
CA GLU A 336 12.53 -9.19 8.62
C GLU A 336 12.90 -9.83 7.28
N LEU A 337 11.95 -10.50 6.62
CA LEU A 337 12.15 -11.15 5.33
C LEU A 337 12.60 -10.17 4.23
N VAL A 338 11.96 -9.01 4.17
CA VAL A 338 12.33 -7.95 3.21
C VAL A 338 13.73 -7.41 3.49
N LEU A 339 14.06 -7.12 4.74
CA LEU A 339 15.38 -6.61 5.12
C LEU A 339 16.51 -7.62 4.83
N GLN A 340 16.25 -8.92 4.87
CA GLN A 340 17.22 -9.95 4.49
C GLN A 340 17.66 -9.82 3.03
N GLU A 341 16.77 -9.41 2.11
CA GLU A 341 17.13 -9.22 0.71
C GLU A 341 18.15 -8.08 0.52
N TYR A 342 18.06 -7.03 1.34
CA TYR A 342 19.02 -5.91 1.29
C TYR A 342 20.44 -6.22 1.75
N LEU A 343 20.71 -7.44 2.24
CA LEU A 343 22.08 -7.90 2.47
C LEU A 343 22.86 -8.03 1.16
N SER A 344 22.19 -8.07 0.01
CA SER A 344 22.75 -7.96 -1.33
C SER A 344 21.90 -7.01 -2.16
N GLU A 345 22.49 -5.93 -2.69
CA GLU A 345 21.79 -4.98 -3.57
C GLU A 345 21.16 -5.69 -4.78
N GLU A 346 21.90 -6.64 -5.40
CA GLU A 346 21.42 -7.42 -6.54
C GLU A 346 20.17 -8.24 -6.19
N LYS A 347 20.17 -8.93 -5.03
CA LYS A 347 19.01 -9.70 -4.57
C LYS A 347 17.80 -8.79 -4.28
N ALA A 348 18.03 -7.66 -3.62
CA ALA A 348 16.96 -6.73 -3.34
C ALA A 348 16.28 -6.23 -4.64
N ILE A 349 17.07 -5.86 -5.66
CA ILE A 349 16.56 -5.43 -6.97
C ILE A 349 15.77 -6.55 -7.66
N GLN A 350 16.21 -7.80 -7.56
CA GLN A 350 15.55 -8.93 -8.22
C GLN A 350 14.30 -9.41 -7.49
N ASN A 351 14.36 -9.51 -6.17
CA ASN A 351 13.37 -10.23 -5.36
C ASN A 351 12.29 -9.33 -4.77
N LEU A 352 12.57 -8.02 -4.59
CA LEU A 352 11.57 -7.08 -4.10
C LEU A 352 10.77 -6.50 -5.27
N PRO A 353 9.44 -6.77 -5.36
CA PRO A 353 8.64 -6.39 -6.53
C PRO A 353 8.70 -4.90 -6.86
N VAL A 354 8.70 -4.02 -5.86
CA VAL A 354 8.79 -2.56 -6.06
C VAL A 354 10.10 -2.20 -6.76
N LEU A 355 11.24 -2.67 -6.22
CA LEU A 355 12.55 -2.36 -6.78
C LEU A 355 12.69 -2.94 -8.19
N ARG A 356 12.29 -4.19 -8.40
CA ARG A 356 12.29 -4.82 -9.72
C ARG A 356 11.48 -4.00 -10.73
N MET A 357 10.25 -3.60 -10.38
CA MET A 357 9.39 -2.83 -11.29
C MET A 357 9.99 -1.46 -11.65
N ILE A 358 10.60 -0.73 -10.71
CA ILE A 358 11.15 0.59 -10.98
C ILE A 358 12.49 0.55 -11.72
N THR A 359 13.28 -0.52 -11.57
CA THR A 359 14.60 -0.66 -12.19
C THR A 359 14.61 -1.47 -13.48
N GLU A 360 13.49 -2.18 -13.82
CA GLU A 360 13.36 -2.96 -15.05
C GLU A 360 13.57 -2.08 -16.27
N CYS A 361 14.49 -2.47 -17.15
CA CYS A 361 14.81 -1.69 -18.35
C CYS A 361 13.66 -1.71 -19.37
N LYS A 362 13.57 -0.66 -20.20
CA LYS A 362 12.52 -0.53 -21.23
C LYS A 362 12.46 -1.73 -22.17
N ALA A 363 13.62 -2.29 -22.55
CA ALA A 363 13.67 -3.42 -23.48
C ALA A 363 13.00 -4.69 -22.92
N ASP A 364 13.16 -4.96 -21.63
CA ASP A 364 12.50 -6.10 -20.98
C ASP A 364 11.01 -5.88 -20.82
N VAL A 365 10.57 -4.66 -20.46
CA VAL A 365 9.15 -4.29 -20.44
C VAL A 365 8.52 -4.46 -21.82
N GLU A 366 9.18 -4.02 -22.89
CA GLU A 366 8.71 -4.21 -24.28
C GLU A 366 8.59 -5.70 -24.65
N LYS A 367 9.55 -6.52 -24.27
CA LYS A 367 9.51 -7.98 -24.51
C LYS A 367 8.31 -8.61 -23.83
N ARG A 368 8.01 -8.22 -22.59
CA ARG A 368 6.84 -8.67 -21.84
C ARG A 368 5.54 -8.17 -22.48
N ALA A 369 5.49 -6.93 -22.93
CA ALA A 369 4.34 -6.36 -23.61
C ALA A 369 4.03 -7.10 -24.94
N ARG A 370 5.05 -7.45 -25.73
CA ARG A 370 4.89 -8.28 -26.93
C ARG A 370 4.31 -9.66 -26.57
N SER A 371 4.74 -10.24 -25.45
CA SER A 371 4.20 -11.54 -25.00
C SER A 371 2.73 -11.44 -24.62
N LEU A 372 2.33 -10.44 -23.83
CA LEU A 372 0.94 -10.20 -23.47
C LEU A 372 0.08 -9.92 -24.71
N LYS A 373 0.52 -9.02 -25.60
CA LYS A 373 -0.16 -8.72 -26.87
C LYS A 373 -0.44 -10.01 -27.66
N ARG A 374 0.58 -10.86 -27.85
CA ARG A 374 0.43 -12.12 -28.59
C ARG A 374 -0.59 -13.06 -27.93
N ILE A 375 -0.59 -13.14 -26.60
CA ILE A 375 -1.54 -13.99 -25.86
C ILE A 375 -2.97 -13.48 -26.07
N LEU A 376 -3.20 -12.17 -25.97
CA LEU A 376 -4.52 -11.56 -26.19
C LEU A 376 -4.99 -11.70 -27.64
N GLN A 377 -4.11 -11.56 -28.63
CA GLN A 377 -4.45 -11.77 -30.04
C GLN A 377 -4.87 -13.21 -30.32
N ASN A 378 -4.20 -14.18 -29.68
CA ASN A 378 -4.54 -15.60 -29.82
C ASN A 378 -5.85 -15.99 -29.10
N ALA A 379 -6.36 -15.15 -28.22
CA ALA A 379 -7.64 -15.36 -27.53
C ALA A 379 -8.86 -14.96 -28.40
N HIS A 380 -8.64 -14.42 -29.60
CA HIS A 380 -9.69 -14.05 -30.56
C HIS A 380 -10.79 -13.15 -29.96
N LEU A 381 -10.38 -12.16 -29.14
CA LEU A 381 -11.28 -11.21 -28.50
C LEU A 381 -11.93 -10.28 -29.54
N ALA A 382 -13.19 -9.89 -29.33
CA ALA A 382 -13.86 -8.86 -30.14
C ALA A 382 -13.31 -7.45 -29.84
N ALA A 383 -12.03 -7.27 -30.11
CA ALA A 383 -11.26 -6.05 -29.84
C ALA A 383 -10.02 -5.95 -30.73
N THR A 384 -9.65 -4.75 -31.07
CA THR A 384 -8.34 -4.47 -31.68
C THR A 384 -7.26 -4.40 -30.59
N ILE A 385 -6.25 -5.31 -30.67
CA ILE A 385 -5.14 -5.39 -29.70
C ILE A 385 -3.91 -4.72 -30.28
N GLY A 386 -3.49 -3.63 -29.64
CA GLY A 386 -2.32 -2.84 -29.99
C GLY A 386 -1.23 -2.87 -28.92
N MET A 387 -0.21 -2.03 -29.11
CA MET A 387 0.85 -1.79 -28.13
C MET A 387 1.40 -0.38 -28.35
N GLU A 388 1.47 0.42 -27.29
CA GLU A 388 1.92 1.81 -27.37
C GLU A 388 2.96 2.13 -26.29
N PRO A 389 3.98 2.96 -26.59
CA PRO A 389 4.87 3.50 -25.59
C PRO A 389 4.08 4.32 -24.56
N CYS A 390 4.44 4.20 -23.31
CA CYS A 390 3.84 4.98 -22.23
C CYS A 390 4.88 5.28 -21.14
N GLU A 391 4.45 6.01 -20.12
CA GLU A 391 5.24 6.30 -18.95
C GLU A 391 4.56 5.74 -17.72
N SER A 392 5.29 4.94 -16.94
CA SER A 392 4.89 4.50 -15.60
C SER A 392 5.30 5.53 -14.57
N GLN A 393 4.65 5.47 -13.42
CA GLN A 393 4.93 6.34 -12.28
C GLN A 393 5.31 5.51 -11.05
N ILE A 394 6.15 6.08 -10.19
CA ILE A 394 6.46 5.44 -8.90
C ILE A 394 5.23 5.54 -7.99
N GLY A 395 4.68 6.73 -7.80
CA GLY A 395 3.47 6.92 -6.99
C GLY A 395 3.74 6.86 -5.48
N GLY A 396 2.67 6.79 -4.70
CA GLY A 396 2.73 6.60 -3.25
C GLY A 396 3.40 7.72 -2.46
N GLY A 397 3.60 8.92 -3.07
CA GLY A 397 4.31 10.02 -2.42
C GLY A 397 5.82 9.78 -2.38
N SER A 398 6.37 9.18 -3.43
CA SER A 398 7.82 9.01 -3.63
C SER A 398 8.15 9.38 -5.07
N LEU A 399 9.19 10.21 -5.27
CA LEU A 399 9.67 10.66 -6.57
C LEU A 399 8.52 11.16 -7.50
N PRO A 400 7.78 12.22 -7.12
CA PRO A 400 6.50 12.57 -7.73
C PRO A 400 6.62 13.04 -9.19
N LEU A 401 7.79 13.53 -9.60
CA LEU A 401 8.06 13.97 -10.98
C LEU A 401 8.67 12.87 -11.85
N GLU A 402 9.05 11.73 -11.27
CA GLU A 402 9.70 10.66 -12.02
C GLU A 402 8.74 10.00 -13.01
N ARG A 403 9.21 9.84 -14.24
CA ARG A 403 8.50 9.16 -15.32
C ARG A 403 9.38 8.06 -15.88
N ILE A 404 8.94 6.82 -15.72
CA ILE A 404 9.73 5.65 -16.14
C ILE A 404 9.24 5.21 -17.52
N PRO A 405 10.09 5.22 -18.55
CA PRO A 405 9.71 4.75 -19.89
C PRO A 405 9.15 3.32 -19.84
N SER A 406 7.93 3.11 -20.31
CA SER A 406 7.21 1.86 -20.27
C SER A 406 6.53 1.50 -21.58
N MET A 407 5.75 0.42 -21.58
CA MET A 407 4.98 -0.07 -22.72
C MET A 407 3.63 -0.59 -22.23
N ALA A 408 2.56 -0.08 -22.80
CA ALA A 408 1.22 -0.58 -22.56
C ALA A 408 0.74 -1.47 -23.72
N VAL A 409 0.02 -2.53 -23.37
CA VAL A 409 -0.85 -3.24 -24.32
C VAL A 409 -2.19 -2.51 -24.36
N THR A 410 -2.65 -2.17 -25.57
CA THR A 410 -3.88 -1.43 -25.78
C THR A 410 -4.99 -2.35 -26.27
N ILE A 411 -6.22 -2.12 -25.78
CA ILE A 411 -7.42 -2.90 -26.13
C ILE A 411 -8.50 -1.90 -26.52
N LYS A 412 -8.88 -1.92 -27.79
CA LYS A 412 -10.01 -1.14 -28.29
C LYS A 412 -11.16 -2.10 -28.57
N PRO A 413 -12.19 -2.14 -27.71
CA PRO A 413 -13.31 -3.06 -27.87
C PRO A 413 -14.17 -2.71 -29.08
N GLU A 414 -14.82 -3.70 -29.69
CA GLU A 414 -15.69 -3.53 -30.86
C GLU A 414 -17.18 -3.47 -30.48
N ASN A 415 -17.61 -4.28 -29.51
CA ASN A 415 -19.01 -4.50 -29.18
C ASN A 415 -19.47 -3.89 -27.84
N ILE A 416 -18.56 -3.31 -27.07
CA ILE A 416 -18.82 -2.70 -25.77
C ILE A 416 -18.07 -1.39 -25.66
N SER A 417 -18.64 -0.39 -24.97
CA SER A 417 -17.94 0.86 -24.74
C SER A 417 -16.79 0.70 -23.72
N VAL A 418 -15.74 1.52 -23.86
CA VAL A 418 -14.59 1.47 -22.95
C VAL A 418 -14.97 1.69 -21.47
N PRO A 419 -15.86 2.67 -21.13
CA PRO A 419 -16.29 2.80 -19.73
C PRO A 419 -17.02 1.57 -19.20
N LYS A 420 -17.82 0.91 -20.05
CA LYS A 420 -18.53 -0.31 -19.62
C LYS A 420 -17.57 -1.49 -19.48
N LEU A 421 -16.63 -1.63 -20.39
CA LEU A 421 -15.59 -2.67 -20.29
C LEU A 421 -14.75 -2.47 -19.03
N GLU A 422 -14.34 -1.23 -18.73
CA GLU A 422 -13.60 -0.90 -17.51
C GLU A 422 -14.40 -1.26 -16.25
N GLU A 423 -15.72 -1.01 -16.25
CA GLU A 423 -16.62 -1.40 -15.16
C GLU A 423 -16.64 -2.93 -14.99
N GLU A 424 -16.84 -3.68 -16.07
CA GLU A 424 -16.88 -5.15 -16.04
C GLU A 424 -15.53 -5.76 -15.64
N MET A 425 -14.40 -5.16 -16.07
CA MET A 425 -13.06 -5.59 -15.64
C MET A 425 -12.87 -5.50 -14.13
N ARG A 426 -13.53 -4.57 -13.43
CA ARG A 426 -13.51 -4.48 -11.95
C ARG A 426 -14.33 -5.57 -11.27
N HIS A 427 -15.25 -6.22 -11.99
CA HIS A 427 -16.13 -7.26 -11.45
C HIS A 427 -15.66 -8.70 -11.79
N LEU A 428 -14.55 -8.83 -12.49
CA LEU A 428 -13.92 -10.13 -12.77
C LEU A 428 -13.53 -10.88 -11.48
N SER A 429 -13.37 -12.18 -11.58
CA SER A 429 -12.91 -13.04 -10.46
C SER A 429 -11.59 -12.56 -9.86
N MET A 430 -10.71 -12.01 -10.69
CA MET A 430 -9.52 -11.23 -10.31
C MET A 430 -9.62 -9.87 -11.02
N PRO A 431 -10.05 -8.81 -10.32
CA PRO A 431 -10.25 -7.51 -10.94
C PRO A 431 -9.01 -6.98 -11.65
N ILE A 432 -9.20 -6.39 -12.81
CA ILE A 432 -8.14 -5.72 -13.58
C ILE A 432 -8.40 -4.22 -13.53
N ILE A 433 -7.41 -3.46 -13.07
CA ILE A 433 -7.49 -1.99 -12.97
C ILE A 433 -6.61 -1.38 -14.06
N PRO A 434 -7.18 -0.96 -15.20
CA PRO A 434 -6.46 -0.36 -16.31
C PRO A 434 -6.32 1.16 -16.18
N ARG A 435 -5.64 1.79 -17.15
CA ARG A 435 -5.86 3.19 -17.51
C ARG A 435 -6.77 3.26 -18.74
N THR A 436 -7.54 4.34 -18.86
CA THR A 436 -8.37 4.60 -20.03
C THR A 436 -7.99 5.95 -20.63
N ALA A 437 -7.83 6.01 -21.94
CA ALA A 437 -7.62 7.24 -22.70
C ALA A 437 -8.03 7.03 -24.16
N ASN A 438 -8.48 8.08 -24.84
CA ASN A 438 -8.79 8.04 -26.28
C ASN A 438 -9.64 6.82 -26.70
N ASP A 439 -10.66 6.52 -25.93
CA ASP A 439 -11.58 5.39 -26.16
C ASP A 439 -10.85 4.02 -26.28
N THR A 440 -9.83 3.84 -25.45
CA THR A 440 -8.96 2.66 -25.43
C THR A 440 -8.57 2.31 -23.99
N ILE A 441 -8.52 1.01 -23.68
CA ILE A 441 -7.97 0.45 -22.44
C ILE A 441 -6.44 0.32 -22.60
N TYR A 442 -5.70 0.77 -21.60
CA TYR A 442 -4.25 0.63 -21.51
C TYR A 442 -3.87 -0.26 -20.34
N LEU A 443 -3.18 -1.34 -20.63
CA LEU A 443 -2.56 -2.23 -19.66
C LEU A 443 -1.05 -1.98 -19.64
N ASP A 444 -0.57 -1.15 -18.72
CA ASP A 444 0.86 -0.90 -18.55
C ASP A 444 1.54 -2.13 -17.97
N VAL A 445 2.41 -2.75 -18.76
CA VAL A 445 2.97 -4.07 -18.46
C VAL A 445 4.00 -4.01 -17.33
N ARG A 446 4.55 -2.84 -17.00
CA ARG A 446 5.51 -2.69 -15.90
C ARG A 446 4.96 -3.20 -14.57
N THR A 447 3.69 -2.95 -14.30
CA THR A 447 3.04 -3.32 -13.04
C THR A 447 2.25 -4.63 -13.10
N ILE A 448 2.32 -5.37 -14.22
CA ILE A 448 1.62 -6.66 -14.40
C ILE A 448 2.64 -7.80 -14.40
N GLU A 449 2.56 -8.72 -13.46
CA GLU A 449 3.38 -9.93 -13.43
C GLU A 449 3.06 -10.85 -14.62
N SER A 450 4.11 -11.39 -15.27
CA SER A 450 3.95 -12.24 -16.46
C SER A 450 3.16 -13.52 -16.22
N CYS A 451 3.12 -14.01 -14.99
CA CYS A 451 2.32 -15.20 -14.63
C CYS A 451 0.81 -14.97 -14.80
N TYR A 452 0.34 -13.71 -14.81
CA TYR A 452 -1.08 -13.38 -14.99
C TYR A 452 -1.52 -13.22 -16.45
N PHE A 453 -0.61 -13.22 -17.42
CA PHE A 453 -0.93 -12.92 -18.83
C PHE A 453 -1.98 -13.85 -19.43
N LYS A 454 -1.88 -15.15 -19.18
CA LYS A 454 -2.90 -16.12 -19.64
C LYS A 454 -4.24 -15.89 -18.95
N LYS A 455 -4.21 -15.65 -17.63
CA LYS A 455 -5.44 -15.39 -16.85
C LYS A 455 -6.15 -14.11 -17.29
N ILE A 456 -5.39 -13.06 -17.63
CA ILE A 456 -5.95 -11.83 -18.23
C ILE A 456 -6.69 -12.15 -19.52
N ALA A 457 -6.10 -12.96 -20.42
CA ALA A 457 -6.73 -13.32 -21.69
C ALA A 457 -8.00 -14.16 -21.50
N GLU A 458 -7.99 -15.13 -20.58
CA GLU A 458 -9.16 -15.93 -20.22
C GLU A 458 -10.31 -15.04 -19.73
N MET A 459 -10.02 -14.17 -18.74
CA MET A 459 -11.03 -13.29 -18.14
C MET A 459 -11.58 -12.24 -19.12
N LEU A 460 -10.73 -11.70 -20.00
CA LEU A 460 -11.19 -10.77 -21.03
C LEU A 460 -12.02 -11.49 -22.12
N GLY A 461 -11.78 -12.79 -22.36
CA GLY A 461 -12.62 -13.60 -23.22
C GLY A 461 -14.05 -13.83 -22.72
N GLU A 462 -14.30 -13.63 -21.42
CA GLU A 462 -15.65 -13.64 -20.85
C GLU A 462 -16.41 -12.32 -21.11
N LEU A 463 -15.69 -11.24 -21.45
CA LEU A 463 -16.25 -9.88 -21.63
C LEU A 463 -16.30 -9.42 -23.09
N LEU A 464 -15.41 -9.95 -23.94
CA LEU A 464 -15.16 -9.56 -25.32
C LEU A 464 -15.32 -10.75 -26.28
#